data_7501d8eb3d6b1b7643a8e6d26a91c7e7
#
_entry.id   7501d8eb3d6b1b7643a8e6d26a91c7e7
#
_cell.length_a   1.000
_cell.length_b   1.000
_cell.length_c   1.000
_cell.angle_alpha   90.00
_cell.angle_beta   90.00
_cell.angle_gamma   90.00
#
_symmetry.space_group_name_H-M   'P 1'
#
loop_
_entity.id
_entity.type
_entity.pdbx_description
1 polymer ?
#
loop_
_entity_poly.entity_id
_entity_poly.type
_entity_poly.pdbx_seq_one_letter_code
_entity_poly.pdbx_strand_id
1 'polypeptide(L)'
;MKKLYHGGKILTMEDRMPAEAVLMDGAKIIGVGKKEELLRMAPDAEPVDLDGKTMLPGFIDAHSHFTQVAMGFLQVSLEGAGSVEEIRSRIREFIQREKIRPGSWVQARDYDHNLLPDGKHLTMDEIESLAPEHALVIQHKSGHSGLMNRTALMRAGITADTKSPEGGYIGKDAKGLTGYLEENAYFAAAKKAPMPGPEELLHAYEMAQEQYASFGITTIQEGMLVDEMLPLYQLLLNARILKLDLAVYPDKETLAAAEQQIGMYETGYHRHVRIGGIKIFLDGSPQGRTAWMTEPYQGEKDYRGYGTMTDEDVLAALKEAGKRKVQIIAHCNGDAAAEQFLDCLEKAEQEYTVLKTLRPVVIHGQFMRPDQMPKAKDLGAVVSFFTAHTWYWGDVHVQNFGLERASRISAAASALACGMPFTFHQDAPVIRPDMLETIWCAVNRRTKNGIVLGADQRIPVWEALKAVTINAAYQYFEEDQKGSITPGKRADFVILSENPLEVPKDRIRKIRVLETIKDGESIFRREY
;
A
#
# COMPACT_ATOMS: atom_id res chain seq x y z
N MET A 1 -22.71 21.19 9.12
CA MET A 1 -24.08 20.91 8.58
C MET A 1 -24.45 19.51 9.04
N LYS A 2 -25.66 19.39 9.66
CA LYS A 2 -26.12 18.08 10.12
C LYS A 2 -26.69 17.29 8.96
N LYS A 3 -26.28 16.01 8.84
CA LYS A 3 -26.84 15.05 7.88
C LYS A 3 -27.30 13.79 8.60
N LEU A 4 -28.44 13.24 8.17
CA LEU A 4 -29.00 12.00 8.68
C LEU A 4 -29.02 10.94 7.58
N TYR A 5 -28.09 10.00 7.65
CA TYR A 5 -28.06 8.84 6.75
C TYR A 5 -29.03 7.77 7.20
N HIS A 6 -29.84 7.23 6.28
CA HIS A 6 -30.84 6.20 6.54
C HIS A 6 -31.19 5.41 5.27
N GLY A 7 -32.13 4.47 5.34
CA GLY A 7 -32.66 3.77 4.16
C GLY A 7 -31.72 2.74 3.56
N GLY A 8 -30.67 2.33 4.29
CA GLY A 8 -29.71 1.31 3.89
C GLY A 8 -29.27 0.43 5.05
N LYS A 9 -28.23 -0.36 4.84
CA LYS A 9 -27.59 -1.18 5.87
C LYS A 9 -26.38 -0.43 6.42
N ILE A 10 -26.39 -0.08 7.72
CA ILE A 10 -25.30 0.64 8.36
C ILE A 10 -24.55 -0.30 9.30
N LEU A 11 -23.39 -0.78 8.85
CA LEU A 11 -22.52 -1.67 9.62
C LEU A 11 -21.59 -0.83 10.49
N THR A 12 -21.88 -0.76 11.77
CA THR A 12 -21.14 0.13 12.70
C THR A 12 -19.73 -0.37 13.05
N MET A 13 -19.43 -1.65 12.82
CA MET A 13 -18.23 -2.36 13.26
C MET A 13 -18.08 -2.48 14.79
N GLU A 14 -19.10 -2.10 15.56
CA GLU A 14 -19.22 -2.36 17.01
C GLU A 14 -20.11 -3.57 17.26
N ASP A 15 -21.27 -3.62 16.62
CA ASP A 15 -22.25 -4.69 16.69
C ASP A 15 -22.48 -5.29 15.30
N ARG A 16 -22.80 -6.59 15.24
CA ARG A 16 -23.17 -7.28 14.01
C ARG A 16 -24.54 -6.87 13.48
N MET A 17 -25.41 -6.32 14.33
CA MET A 17 -26.70 -5.80 13.92
C MET A 17 -26.53 -4.43 13.25
N PRO A 18 -27.00 -4.25 12.01
CA PRO A 18 -26.96 -2.95 11.34
C PRO A 18 -27.77 -1.90 12.11
N ALA A 19 -27.26 -0.68 12.21
CA ALA A 19 -28.02 0.45 12.68
C ALA A 19 -29.01 0.92 11.59
N GLU A 20 -30.12 1.55 12.02
CA GLU A 20 -31.14 2.09 11.11
C GLU A 20 -30.72 3.42 10.50
N ALA A 21 -30.06 4.27 11.31
CA ALA A 21 -29.63 5.59 10.88
C ALA A 21 -28.39 6.08 11.63
N VAL A 22 -27.68 7.04 11.01
CA VAL A 22 -26.54 7.77 11.57
C VAL A 22 -26.75 9.26 11.39
N LEU A 23 -26.63 10.02 12.48
CA LEU A 23 -26.67 11.46 12.49
C LEU A 23 -25.24 12.00 12.68
N MET A 24 -24.82 12.89 11.80
CA MET A 24 -23.55 13.61 11.92
C MET A 24 -23.75 15.12 11.97
N ASP A 25 -22.80 15.83 12.56
CA ASP A 25 -22.68 17.29 12.50
C ASP A 25 -21.23 17.68 12.17
N GLY A 26 -21.03 18.24 10.98
CA GLY A 26 -19.69 18.49 10.45
C GLY A 26 -18.86 17.19 10.42
N ALA A 27 -17.69 17.21 11.00
CA ALA A 27 -16.75 16.09 11.02
C ALA A 27 -17.05 15.00 12.08
N LYS A 28 -18.18 15.10 12.82
CA LYS A 28 -18.44 14.21 13.96
C LYS A 28 -19.77 13.47 13.84
N ILE A 29 -19.75 12.21 14.24
CA ILE A 29 -20.95 11.40 14.47
C ILE A 29 -21.55 11.86 15.80
N ILE A 30 -22.82 12.27 15.81
CA ILE A 30 -23.52 12.74 17.01
C ILE A 30 -24.64 11.80 17.46
N GLY A 31 -25.04 10.83 16.62
CA GLY A 31 -26.06 9.84 16.97
C GLY A 31 -26.03 8.63 16.04
N VAL A 32 -26.31 7.45 16.61
CA VAL A 32 -26.47 6.17 15.88
C VAL A 32 -27.67 5.45 16.50
N GLY A 33 -28.58 4.95 15.70
CA GLY A 33 -29.75 4.23 16.20
C GLY A 33 -30.97 4.33 15.30
N LYS A 34 -32.16 4.53 15.88
CA LYS A 34 -33.41 4.61 15.14
C LYS A 34 -33.58 5.96 14.47
N LYS A 35 -34.02 5.96 13.21
CA LYS A 35 -34.25 7.18 12.42
C LYS A 35 -35.13 8.20 13.14
N GLU A 36 -36.23 7.76 13.71
CA GLU A 36 -37.18 8.65 14.38
C GLU A 36 -36.61 9.32 15.64
N GLU A 37 -35.75 8.63 16.38
CA GLU A 37 -35.07 9.16 17.55
C GLU A 37 -34.07 10.24 17.15
N LEU A 38 -33.28 9.97 16.11
CA LEU A 38 -32.27 10.89 15.60
C LEU A 38 -32.89 12.12 14.94
N LEU A 39 -34.04 11.98 14.25
CA LEU A 39 -34.80 13.11 13.75
C LEU A 39 -35.34 14.01 14.86
N ARG A 40 -35.75 13.44 16.01
CA ARG A 40 -36.14 14.25 17.18
C ARG A 40 -34.96 15.00 17.78
N MET A 41 -33.75 14.44 17.76
CA MET A 41 -32.54 15.12 18.22
C MET A 41 -32.13 16.27 17.29
N ALA A 42 -32.33 16.12 15.98
CA ALA A 42 -31.98 17.12 14.99
C ALA A 42 -33.03 17.20 13.88
N PRO A 43 -34.15 17.92 14.13
CA PRO A 43 -35.24 18.06 13.15
C PRO A 43 -34.81 18.82 11.88
N ASP A 44 -33.71 19.57 11.96
CA ASP A 44 -33.10 20.37 10.90
C ASP A 44 -32.03 19.63 10.09
N ALA A 45 -31.77 18.36 10.42
CA ALA A 45 -30.77 17.56 9.69
C ALA A 45 -31.22 17.24 8.26
N GLU A 46 -30.34 17.42 7.30
CA GLU A 46 -30.54 17.03 5.92
C GLU A 46 -30.65 15.49 5.82
N PRO A 47 -31.77 14.94 5.35
CA PRO A 47 -31.88 13.49 5.18
C PRO A 47 -31.12 13.04 3.95
N VAL A 48 -30.30 11.97 4.11
CA VAL A 48 -29.57 11.30 3.04
C VAL A 48 -30.02 9.86 2.96
N ASP A 49 -30.77 9.52 1.92
CA ASP A 49 -31.24 8.16 1.69
C ASP A 49 -30.14 7.33 1.03
N LEU A 50 -29.76 6.23 1.67
CA LEU A 50 -28.76 5.28 1.14
C LEU A 50 -29.34 4.39 0.02
N ASP A 51 -30.64 4.45 -0.25
CA ASP A 51 -31.31 3.69 -1.30
C ASP A 51 -30.92 2.19 -1.26
N GLY A 52 -31.00 1.58 -0.09
CA GLY A 52 -30.65 0.18 0.13
C GLY A 52 -29.15 -0.14 0.09
N LYS A 53 -28.26 0.83 -0.13
CA LYS A 53 -26.81 0.65 -0.13
C LYS A 53 -26.28 0.38 1.27
N THR A 54 -25.01 -0.02 1.36
CA THR A 54 -24.38 -0.33 2.64
C THR A 54 -23.36 0.72 3.01
N MET A 55 -23.49 1.26 4.22
CA MET A 55 -22.52 2.19 4.81
C MET A 55 -21.67 1.45 5.85
N LEU A 56 -20.37 1.71 5.84
CA LEU A 56 -19.39 1.28 6.84
C LEU A 56 -18.53 2.46 7.28
N PRO A 57 -17.73 2.33 8.37
CA PRO A 57 -16.63 3.26 8.60
C PRO A 57 -15.70 3.28 7.38
N GLY A 58 -15.13 4.43 7.07
CA GLY A 58 -14.11 4.54 6.04
C GLY A 58 -12.98 3.54 6.29
N PHE A 59 -12.50 2.90 5.24
CA PHE A 59 -11.40 1.94 5.35
C PHE A 59 -10.12 2.66 5.76
N ILE A 60 -9.27 1.93 6.46
CA ILE A 60 -7.96 2.39 6.95
C ILE A 60 -6.90 1.44 6.39
N ASP A 61 -5.98 1.97 5.60
CA ASP A 61 -4.85 1.20 5.09
C ASP A 61 -3.74 1.12 6.15
N ALA A 62 -3.47 -0.09 6.59
CA ALA A 62 -2.55 -0.35 7.69
C ALA A 62 -1.07 -0.30 7.27
N HIS A 63 -0.77 -0.39 5.96
CA HIS A 63 0.59 -0.25 5.42
C HIS A 63 0.59 -0.01 3.91
N SER A 64 1.15 1.11 3.49
CA SER A 64 1.38 1.48 2.08
C SER A 64 2.49 2.51 1.94
N HIS A 65 2.85 2.85 0.69
CA HIS A 65 3.90 3.80 0.33
C HIS A 65 3.31 4.92 -0.53
N PHE A 66 2.71 5.91 0.13
CA PHE A 66 1.94 6.97 -0.51
C PHE A 66 2.74 7.75 -1.57
N THR A 67 4.00 8.09 -1.27
CA THR A 67 4.88 8.77 -2.22
C THR A 67 5.15 7.93 -3.47
N GLN A 68 5.36 6.61 -3.30
CA GLN A 68 5.57 5.73 -4.45
C GLN A 68 4.31 5.61 -5.32
N VAL A 69 3.13 5.60 -4.71
CA VAL A 69 1.85 5.65 -5.45
C VAL A 69 1.76 6.95 -6.23
N ALA A 70 2.05 8.11 -5.62
CA ALA A 70 2.04 9.40 -6.30
C ALA A 70 3.03 9.44 -7.47
N MET A 71 4.28 9.02 -7.25
CA MET A 71 5.30 8.96 -8.31
C MET A 71 4.87 8.07 -9.47
N GLY A 72 4.06 7.03 -9.21
CA GLY A 72 3.49 6.18 -10.25
C GLY A 72 2.59 6.92 -11.24
N PHE A 73 1.95 8.02 -10.85
CA PHE A 73 1.11 8.84 -11.75
C PHE A 73 1.91 9.74 -12.68
N LEU A 74 3.19 9.96 -12.41
CA LEU A 74 4.10 10.70 -13.28
C LEU A 74 4.66 9.87 -14.44
N GLN A 75 4.32 8.59 -14.49
CA GLN A 75 4.84 7.63 -15.45
C GLN A 75 3.70 6.81 -16.09
N VAL A 76 3.93 6.38 -17.33
CA VAL A 76 3.01 5.44 -18.01
C VAL A 76 3.23 4.04 -17.47
N SER A 77 2.20 3.41 -16.91
CA SER A 77 2.27 1.98 -16.58
C SER A 77 2.05 1.12 -17.82
N LEU A 78 3.03 0.29 -18.12
CA LEU A 78 2.98 -0.71 -19.20
C LEU A 78 2.75 -2.12 -18.64
N GLU A 79 2.34 -2.24 -17.39
CA GLU A 79 2.09 -3.52 -16.74
C GLU A 79 1.10 -4.37 -17.55
N GLY A 80 1.52 -5.58 -17.91
CA GLY A 80 0.68 -6.52 -18.67
C GLY A 80 0.46 -6.18 -20.14
N ALA A 81 1.11 -5.14 -20.69
CA ALA A 81 1.00 -4.78 -22.12
C ALA A 81 1.60 -5.89 -22.99
N GLY A 82 0.76 -6.55 -23.79
CA GLY A 82 1.13 -7.71 -24.61
C GLY A 82 1.38 -7.41 -26.09
N SER A 83 1.36 -6.14 -26.50
CA SER A 83 1.61 -5.75 -27.90
C SER A 83 2.17 -4.33 -28.00
N VAL A 84 2.89 -4.07 -29.11
CA VAL A 84 3.39 -2.72 -29.44
C VAL A 84 2.26 -1.69 -29.54
N GLU A 85 1.11 -2.10 -30.08
CA GLU A 85 -0.05 -1.19 -30.23
C GLU A 85 -0.66 -0.84 -28.86
N GLU A 86 -0.73 -1.79 -27.96
CA GLU A 86 -1.19 -1.52 -26.59
C GLU A 86 -0.23 -0.58 -25.84
N ILE A 87 1.08 -0.78 -25.97
CA ILE A 87 2.10 0.13 -25.44
C ILE A 87 1.91 1.53 -26.00
N ARG A 88 1.72 1.65 -27.33
CA ARG A 88 1.49 2.91 -28.02
C ARG A 88 0.22 3.62 -27.54
N SER A 89 -0.89 2.88 -27.40
CA SER A 89 -2.15 3.44 -26.91
C SER A 89 -1.99 4.04 -25.52
N ARG A 90 -1.40 3.30 -24.59
CA ARG A 90 -1.18 3.75 -23.21
C ARG A 90 -0.29 5.00 -23.13
N ILE A 91 0.79 5.05 -23.92
CA ILE A 91 1.67 6.23 -23.97
C ILE A 91 0.93 7.44 -24.55
N ARG A 92 0.16 7.29 -25.63
CA ARG A 92 -0.64 8.37 -26.21
C ARG A 92 -1.71 8.88 -25.25
N GLU A 93 -2.46 7.99 -24.63
CA GLU A 93 -3.49 8.32 -23.65
C GLU A 93 -2.90 9.13 -22.49
N PHE A 94 -1.73 8.72 -21.98
CA PHE A 94 -1.01 9.44 -20.95
C PHE A 94 -0.60 10.84 -21.40
N ILE A 95 0.05 10.97 -22.57
CA ILE A 95 0.47 12.26 -23.13
C ILE A 95 -0.73 13.22 -23.26
N GLN A 96 -1.87 12.71 -23.74
CA GLN A 96 -3.10 13.51 -23.93
C GLN A 96 -3.73 13.90 -22.60
N ARG A 97 -3.85 12.97 -21.67
CA ARG A 97 -4.44 13.19 -20.34
C ARG A 97 -3.64 14.21 -19.54
N GLU A 98 -2.33 14.04 -19.48
CA GLU A 98 -1.43 14.93 -18.74
C GLU A 98 -1.03 16.18 -19.55
N LYS A 99 -1.55 16.33 -20.78
CA LYS A 99 -1.27 17.48 -21.68
C LYS A 99 0.23 17.76 -21.83
N ILE A 100 1.04 16.69 -21.97
CA ILE A 100 2.49 16.77 -22.05
C ILE A 100 2.87 17.52 -23.33
N ARG A 101 3.64 18.60 -23.19
CA ARG A 101 4.06 19.44 -24.32
C ARG A 101 5.03 18.70 -25.23
N PRO A 102 4.92 18.86 -26.57
CA PRO A 102 5.93 18.34 -27.50
C PRO A 102 7.35 18.75 -27.07
N GLY A 103 8.28 17.85 -27.21
CA GLY A 103 9.65 18.04 -26.77
C GLY A 103 9.91 17.70 -25.31
N SER A 104 8.88 17.51 -24.47
CA SER A 104 9.08 17.09 -23.07
C SER A 104 9.51 15.62 -22.96
N TRP A 105 9.95 15.22 -21.77
CA TRP A 105 10.21 13.82 -21.46
C TRP A 105 8.90 13.08 -21.16
N VAL A 106 8.84 11.81 -21.58
CA VAL A 106 7.81 10.84 -21.21
C VAL A 106 8.51 9.65 -20.62
N GLN A 107 8.10 9.26 -19.43
CA GLN A 107 8.65 8.10 -18.73
C GLN A 107 7.58 7.00 -18.63
N ALA A 108 7.96 5.77 -18.95
CA ALA A 108 7.11 4.60 -18.82
C ALA A 108 7.82 3.55 -17.97
N ARG A 109 7.05 2.71 -17.27
CA ARG A 109 7.54 1.66 -16.38
C ARG A 109 6.80 0.34 -16.59
N ASP A 110 7.31 -0.70 -15.97
CA ASP A 110 6.70 -2.04 -15.97
C ASP A 110 6.66 -2.71 -17.37
N TYR A 111 7.52 -2.29 -18.30
CA TYR A 111 7.66 -2.94 -19.59
C TYR A 111 8.24 -4.34 -19.45
N ASP A 112 7.60 -5.33 -20.04
CA ASP A 112 8.06 -6.72 -20.07
C ASP A 112 8.05 -7.27 -21.51
N HIS A 113 9.23 -7.43 -22.11
CA HIS A 113 9.37 -7.95 -23.46
C HIS A 113 8.89 -9.40 -23.61
N ASN A 114 8.87 -10.18 -22.50
CA ASN A 114 8.39 -11.56 -22.52
C ASN A 114 6.88 -11.67 -22.78
N LEU A 115 6.14 -10.58 -22.60
CA LEU A 115 4.70 -10.51 -22.92
C LEU A 115 4.44 -10.20 -24.40
N LEU A 116 5.47 -9.77 -25.16
CA LEU A 116 5.33 -9.50 -26.58
C LEU A 116 5.30 -10.82 -27.38
N PRO A 117 4.64 -10.86 -28.55
CA PRO A 117 4.43 -12.09 -29.31
C PRO A 117 5.71 -12.85 -29.71
N ASP A 118 6.81 -12.13 -29.91
CA ASP A 118 8.11 -12.71 -30.29
C ASP A 118 9.08 -12.85 -29.12
N GLY A 119 8.71 -12.38 -27.92
CA GLY A 119 9.53 -12.40 -26.72
C GLY A 119 10.82 -11.57 -26.83
N LYS A 120 10.84 -10.56 -27.71
CA LYS A 120 12.02 -9.70 -27.95
C LYS A 120 11.75 -8.26 -27.50
N HIS A 121 12.84 -7.55 -27.20
CA HIS A 121 12.75 -6.11 -26.98
C HIS A 121 12.31 -5.37 -28.27
N LEU A 122 11.62 -4.23 -28.06
CA LEU A 122 11.25 -3.35 -29.14
C LEU A 122 12.48 -2.88 -29.93
N THR A 123 12.34 -2.82 -31.24
CA THR A 123 13.34 -2.22 -32.14
C THR A 123 13.36 -0.70 -31.98
N MET A 124 14.46 -0.05 -32.39
CA MET A 124 14.56 1.41 -32.36
C MET A 124 13.42 2.09 -33.14
N ASP A 125 13.02 1.54 -34.29
CA ASP A 125 11.93 2.13 -35.09
C ASP A 125 10.56 1.99 -34.40
N GLU A 126 10.32 0.91 -33.70
CA GLU A 126 9.14 0.75 -32.85
C GLU A 126 9.16 1.75 -31.69
N ILE A 127 10.27 1.87 -30.95
CA ILE A 127 10.41 2.82 -29.84
C ILE A 127 10.16 4.26 -30.32
N GLU A 128 10.74 4.67 -31.46
CA GLU A 128 10.50 5.98 -32.06
C GLU A 128 9.01 6.24 -32.34
N SER A 129 8.31 5.20 -32.83
CA SER A 129 6.90 5.32 -33.21
C SER A 129 5.94 5.50 -32.03
N LEU A 130 6.39 5.21 -30.79
CA LEU A 130 5.56 5.30 -29.58
C LEU A 130 5.30 6.75 -29.16
N ALA A 131 6.34 7.61 -29.24
CA ALA A 131 6.27 9.02 -28.85
C ALA A 131 7.24 9.88 -29.69
N PRO A 132 6.99 10.08 -30.99
CA PRO A 132 7.95 10.69 -31.93
C PRO A 132 8.30 12.15 -31.60
N GLU A 133 7.40 12.86 -30.91
CA GLU A 133 7.61 14.26 -30.52
C GLU A 133 8.20 14.46 -29.14
N HIS A 134 8.54 13.38 -28.42
CA HIS A 134 8.95 13.41 -27.01
C HIS A 134 10.25 12.64 -26.80
N ALA A 135 10.99 12.96 -25.75
CA ALA A 135 12.07 12.11 -25.27
C ALA A 135 11.47 10.98 -24.43
N LEU A 136 11.50 9.74 -24.94
CA LEU A 136 10.86 8.59 -24.31
C LEU A 136 11.87 7.70 -23.59
N VAL A 137 11.60 7.41 -22.32
CA VAL A 137 12.31 6.42 -21.50
C VAL A 137 11.30 5.35 -21.07
N ILE A 138 11.62 4.09 -21.30
CA ILE A 138 10.81 2.95 -20.90
C ILE A 138 11.64 2.07 -19.96
N GLN A 139 11.26 2.00 -18.68
CA GLN A 139 11.89 1.10 -17.71
C GLN A 139 11.36 -0.33 -17.89
N HIS A 140 12.27 -1.28 -17.94
CA HIS A 140 11.92 -2.70 -17.90
C HIS A 140 11.43 -3.08 -16.49
N LYS A 141 10.54 -4.06 -16.40
CA LYS A 141 9.95 -4.58 -15.16
C LYS A 141 11.00 -5.04 -14.13
N SER A 142 12.18 -5.48 -14.58
CA SER A 142 13.29 -5.83 -13.69
C SER A 142 13.84 -4.65 -12.89
N GLY A 143 13.60 -3.40 -13.36
CA GLY A 143 14.21 -2.20 -12.81
C GLY A 143 15.67 -1.96 -13.24
N HIS A 144 16.33 -2.93 -13.85
CA HIS A 144 17.78 -2.94 -14.16
C HIS A 144 18.12 -2.58 -15.61
N SER A 145 17.11 -2.43 -16.47
CA SER A 145 17.29 -2.11 -17.89
C SER A 145 16.14 -1.26 -18.40
N GLY A 146 16.29 -0.75 -19.60
CA GLY A 146 15.23 0.01 -20.26
C GLY A 146 15.53 0.33 -21.70
N LEU A 147 14.56 1.01 -22.31
CA LEU A 147 14.60 1.45 -23.70
C LEU A 147 14.53 2.97 -23.76
N MET A 148 15.23 3.56 -24.69
CA MET A 148 15.19 5.00 -25.00
C MET A 148 15.08 5.24 -26.49
N ASN A 149 14.23 6.20 -26.88
CA ASN A 149 14.21 6.66 -28.26
C ASN A 149 15.43 7.55 -28.58
N ARG A 150 15.62 7.88 -29.85
CA ARG A 150 16.80 8.68 -30.30
C ARG A 150 16.88 10.04 -29.59
N THR A 151 15.74 10.69 -29.37
CA THR A 151 15.67 11.97 -28.66
C THR A 151 16.14 11.83 -27.21
N ALA A 152 15.71 10.80 -26.50
CA ALA A 152 16.15 10.54 -25.14
C ALA A 152 17.64 10.19 -25.06
N LEU A 153 18.13 9.32 -25.93
CA LEU A 153 19.56 8.97 -26.04
C LEU A 153 20.44 10.21 -26.31
N MET A 154 20.03 11.04 -27.25
CA MET A 154 20.74 12.29 -27.58
C MET A 154 20.82 13.21 -26.36
N ARG A 155 19.70 13.40 -25.64
CA ARG A 155 19.67 14.22 -24.41
C ARG A 155 20.47 13.62 -23.26
N ALA A 156 20.55 12.28 -23.21
CA ALA A 156 21.42 11.58 -22.27
C ALA A 156 22.91 11.66 -22.66
N GLY A 157 23.27 12.22 -23.84
CA GLY A 157 24.63 12.31 -24.31
C GLY A 157 25.16 10.97 -24.89
N ILE A 158 24.27 10.07 -25.26
CA ILE A 158 24.62 8.76 -25.81
C ILE A 158 24.58 8.82 -27.34
N THR A 159 25.72 8.52 -27.97
CA THR A 159 25.90 8.47 -29.43
C THR A 159 26.36 7.07 -29.88
N ALA A 160 26.44 6.85 -31.16
CA ALA A 160 26.96 5.60 -31.72
C ALA A 160 28.39 5.28 -31.24
N ASP A 161 29.20 6.33 -30.95
CA ASP A 161 30.60 6.19 -30.50
C ASP A 161 30.73 6.02 -28.99
N THR A 162 29.65 6.24 -28.20
CA THR A 162 29.66 6.10 -26.75
C THR A 162 29.96 4.65 -26.37
N LYS A 163 31.01 4.41 -25.60
CA LYS A 163 31.35 3.09 -25.07
C LYS A 163 30.45 2.73 -23.90
N SER A 164 30.14 1.44 -23.74
CA SER A 164 29.47 0.94 -22.53
C SER A 164 30.32 1.26 -21.30
N PRO A 165 29.73 1.83 -20.23
CA PRO A 165 30.44 2.07 -18.98
C PRO A 165 30.75 0.75 -18.25
N GLU A 166 31.66 0.81 -17.30
CA GLU A 166 31.93 -0.33 -16.42
C GLU A 166 30.64 -0.72 -15.66
N GLY A 167 30.31 -2.01 -15.65
CA GLY A 167 29.07 -2.51 -15.04
C GLY A 167 27.80 -2.05 -15.75
N GLY A 168 27.85 -1.73 -17.05
CA GLY A 168 26.66 -1.35 -17.85
C GLY A 168 26.81 -1.72 -19.32
N TYR A 169 25.68 -1.76 -20.04
CA TYR A 169 25.66 -2.10 -21.45
C TYR A 169 24.82 -1.10 -22.27
N ILE A 170 25.36 -0.69 -23.41
CA ILE A 170 24.67 0.12 -24.42
C ILE A 170 24.47 -0.74 -25.67
N GLY A 171 23.22 -1.05 -25.98
CA GLY A 171 22.84 -1.89 -27.11
C GLY A 171 23.15 -1.25 -28.46
N LYS A 172 23.87 -1.99 -29.31
CA LYS A 172 24.22 -1.61 -30.68
C LYS A 172 24.07 -2.77 -31.63
N ASP A 173 23.67 -2.48 -32.84
CA ASP A 173 23.62 -3.42 -33.96
C ASP A 173 24.26 -2.82 -35.23
N ALA A 174 24.08 -3.49 -36.36
CA ALA A 174 24.62 -3.01 -37.66
C ALA A 174 24.01 -1.67 -38.12
N LYS A 175 22.86 -1.25 -37.57
CA LYS A 175 22.17 0.02 -37.88
C LYS A 175 22.50 1.14 -36.88
N GLY A 176 23.23 0.84 -35.81
CA GLY A 176 23.63 1.78 -34.75
C GLY A 176 23.07 1.45 -33.37
N LEU A 177 22.64 2.47 -32.60
CA LEU A 177 22.04 2.27 -31.29
C LEU A 177 20.69 1.57 -31.40
N THR A 178 20.48 0.51 -30.58
CA THR A 178 19.20 -0.21 -30.51
C THR A 178 18.18 0.45 -29.59
N GLY A 179 18.60 1.41 -28.78
CA GLY A 179 17.78 2.01 -27.71
C GLY A 179 17.84 1.27 -26.38
N TYR A 180 18.33 0.04 -26.35
CA TYR A 180 18.40 -0.78 -25.15
C TYR A 180 19.62 -0.44 -24.29
N LEU A 181 19.41 -0.29 -22.98
CA LEU A 181 20.44 0.02 -21.97
C LEU A 181 20.26 -0.87 -20.73
N GLU A 182 21.39 -1.27 -20.13
CA GLU A 182 21.40 -2.06 -18.90
C GLU A 182 22.27 -1.43 -17.81
N GLU A 183 21.89 -1.70 -16.56
CA GLU A 183 22.60 -1.37 -15.33
C GLU A 183 23.13 0.07 -15.31
N ASN A 184 24.41 0.28 -15.07
CA ASN A 184 25.02 1.61 -14.95
C ASN A 184 24.77 2.50 -16.17
N ALA A 185 24.66 1.92 -17.38
CA ALA A 185 24.32 2.67 -18.59
C ALA A 185 22.89 3.18 -18.54
N TYR A 186 21.93 2.33 -18.13
CA TYR A 186 20.53 2.68 -17.99
C TYR A 186 20.33 3.72 -16.87
N PHE A 187 20.85 3.48 -15.69
CA PHE A 187 20.68 4.38 -14.56
C PHE A 187 21.25 5.78 -14.82
N ALA A 188 22.45 5.84 -15.43
CA ALA A 188 23.07 7.12 -15.78
C ALA A 188 22.28 7.91 -16.81
N ALA A 189 21.69 7.21 -17.80
CA ALA A 189 20.89 7.82 -18.85
C ALA A 189 19.50 8.23 -18.31
N ALA A 190 18.83 7.40 -17.52
CA ALA A 190 17.52 7.68 -16.94
C ALA A 190 17.53 8.91 -16.01
N LYS A 191 18.62 9.10 -15.25
CA LYS A 191 18.83 10.28 -14.40
C LYS A 191 18.90 11.61 -15.17
N LYS A 192 18.98 11.60 -16.51
CA LYS A 192 18.95 12.82 -17.33
C LYS A 192 17.52 13.32 -17.60
N ALA A 193 16.51 12.49 -17.38
CA ALA A 193 15.14 12.97 -17.34
C ALA A 193 15.00 13.98 -16.17
N PRO A 194 14.37 15.13 -16.41
CA PRO A 194 14.22 16.13 -15.34
C PRO A 194 13.36 15.58 -14.21
N MET A 195 13.65 16.03 -12.99
CA MET A 195 12.74 15.81 -11.86
C MET A 195 11.44 16.58 -12.12
N PRO A 196 10.29 16.03 -11.74
CA PRO A 196 9.00 16.72 -11.85
C PRO A 196 9.01 18.04 -11.08
N GLY A 197 8.36 19.05 -11.62
CA GLY A 197 8.18 20.32 -10.95
C GLY A 197 7.19 20.22 -9.77
N PRO A 198 7.16 21.24 -8.88
CA PRO A 198 6.26 21.24 -7.73
C PRO A 198 4.78 21.07 -8.11
N GLU A 199 4.31 21.66 -9.19
CA GLU A 199 2.92 21.54 -9.67
C GLU A 199 2.61 20.11 -10.12
N GLU A 200 3.51 19.48 -10.87
CA GLU A 200 3.36 18.09 -11.31
C GLU A 200 3.37 17.12 -10.11
N LEU A 201 4.25 17.36 -9.14
CA LEU A 201 4.29 16.58 -7.90
C LEU A 201 2.99 16.72 -7.12
N LEU A 202 2.49 17.93 -6.88
CA LEU A 202 1.24 18.16 -6.17
C LEU A 202 0.06 17.48 -6.88
N HIS A 203 -0.02 17.60 -8.22
CA HIS A 203 -1.04 16.91 -9.00
C HIS A 203 -0.96 15.38 -8.86
N ALA A 204 0.25 14.80 -8.87
CA ALA A 204 0.44 13.36 -8.66
C ALA A 204 -0.03 12.90 -7.27
N TYR A 205 0.20 13.69 -6.23
CA TYR A 205 -0.31 13.43 -4.89
C TYR A 205 -1.84 13.58 -4.78
N GLU A 206 -2.45 14.49 -5.52
CA GLU A 206 -3.92 14.58 -5.62
C GLU A 206 -4.50 13.34 -6.28
N MET A 207 -3.91 12.89 -7.41
CA MET A 207 -4.31 11.66 -8.10
C MET A 207 -4.15 10.41 -7.21
N ALA A 208 -3.07 10.34 -6.42
CA ALA A 208 -2.87 9.25 -5.48
C ALA A 208 -3.97 9.23 -4.41
N GLN A 209 -4.32 10.38 -3.83
CA GLN A 209 -5.42 10.46 -2.86
C GLN A 209 -6.76 10.05 -3.49
N GLU A 210 -7.04 10.49 -4.71
CA GLU A 210 -8.25 10.11 -5.44
C GLU A 210 -8.31 8.59 -5.66
N GLN A 211 -7.18 7.97 -5.99
CA GLN A 211 -7.09 6.51 -6.08
C GLN A 211 -7.46 5.84 -4.76
N TYR A 212 -6.85 6.22 -3.63
CA TYR A 212 -7.19 5.64 -2.32
C TYR A 212 -8.65 5.88 -1.96
N ALA A 213 -9.15 7.10 -2.16
CA ALA A 213 -10.55 7.43 -1.91
C ALA A 213 -11.51 6.61 -2.78
N SER A 214 -11.16 6.30 -4.04
CA SER A 214 -11.97 5.46 -4.93
C SER A 214 -12.13 4.01 -4.43
N PHE A 215 -11.27 3.58 -3.51
CA PHE A 215 -11.32 2.30 -2.80
C PHE A 215 -11.89 2.40 -1.38
N GLY A 216 -12.46 3.54 -0.98
CA GLY A 216 -13.11 3.72 0.31
C GLY A 216 -12.17 4.05 1.47
N ILE A 217 -10.91 4.38 1.19
CA ILE A 217 -9.86 4.59 2.19
C ILE A 217 -9.84 6.05 2.63
N THR A 218 -9.80 6.27 3.95
CA THR A 218 -9.79 7.60 4.59
C THR A 218 -8.52 7.87 5.41
N THR A 219 -7.73 6.84 5.68
CA THR A 219 -6.42 6.93 6.35
C THR A 219 -5.43 6.03 5.64
N ILE A 220 -4.26 6.57 5.33
CA ILE A 220 -3.18 5.92 4.55
C ILE A 220 -1.84 6.01 5.29
N GLN A 221 -0.83 5.32 4.76
CA GLN A 221 0.50 5.30 5.36
C GLN A 221 1.58 5.70 4.33
N GLU A 222 2.62 6.39 4.82
CA GLU A 222 3.94 6.35 4.20
C GLU A 222 4.81 5.40 5.01
N GLY A 223 4.98 4.20 4.49
CA GLY A 223 5.62 3.08 5.20
C GLY A 223 7.14 3.16 5.30
N MET A 224 7.77 4.15 4.62
CA MET A 224 9.20 4.41 4.70
C MET A 224 9.50 5.83 4.24
N LEU A 225 9.66 6.75 5.18
CA LEU A 225 10.15 8.10 4.90
C LEU A 225 11.66 8.14 5.12
N VAL A 226 12.39 8.64 4.12
CA VAL A 226 13.84 8.88 4.17
C VAL A 226 14.14 10.38 3.99
N ASP A 227 15.34 10.83 4.36
CA ASP A 227 15.72 12.24 4.35
C ASP A 227 15.44 12.95 3.01
N GLU A 228 15.68 12.27 1.90
CA GLU A 228 15.48 12.83 0.56
C GLU A 228 14.00 13.14 0.26
N MET A 229 13.07 12.53 0.99
CA MET A 229 11.64 12.77 0.84
C MET A 229 11.11 13.94 1.68
N LEU A 230 11.86 14.41 2.67
CA LEU A 230 11.42 15.50 3.55
C LEU A 230 10.99 16.77 2.81
N PRO A 231 11.70 17.24 1.75
CA PRO A 231 11.25 18.40 0.96
C PRO A 231 9.87 18.21 0.31
N LEU A 232 9.52 16.98 -0.09
CA LEU A 232 8.20 16.66 -0.65
C LEU A 232 7.10 16.82 0.40
N TYR A 233 7.35 16.37 1.63
CA TYR A 233 6.42 16.53 2.74
C TYR A 233 6.24 17.98 3.16
N GLN A 234 7.30 18.78 3.12
CA GLN A 234 7.20 20.24 3.29
C GLN A 234 6.33 20.87 2.20
N LEU A 235 6.49 20.44 0.94
CA LEU A 235 5.66 20.90 -0.18
C LEU A 235 4.18 20.56 0.07
N LEU A 236 3.86 19.31 0.45
CA LEU A 236 2.50 18.87 0.76
C LEU A 236 1.84 19.65 1.90
N LEU A 237 2.58 19.83 3.00
CA LEU A 237 2.12 20.60 4.16
C LEU A 237 1.84 22.07 3.80
N ASN A 238 2.69 22.68 2.97
CA ASN A 238 2.53 24.07 2.55
C ASN A 238 1.37 24.24 1.57
N ALA A 239 1.20 23.30 0.64
CA ALA A 239 0.13 23.32 -0.36
C ALA A 239 -1.27 23.02 0.23
N ARG A 240 -1.35 22.31 1.38
CA ARG A 240 -2.61 21.94 2.06
C ARG A 240 -3.57 21.15 1.18
N ILE A 241 -3.06 20.29 0.31
CA ILE A 241 -3.86 19.49 -0.63
C ILE A 241 -4.37 18.17 -0.04
N LEU A 242 -3.85 17.78 1.14
CA LEU A 242 -4.23 16.50 1.73
C LEU A 242 -5.66 16.54 2.28
N LYS A 243 -6.42 15.51 1.94
CA LYS A 243 -7.77 15.22 2.41
C LYS A 243 -7.80 13.94 3.25
N LEU A 244 -6.90 12.98 2.95
CA LEU A 244 -6.75 11.74 3.69
C LEU A 244 -5.79 11.94 4.86
N ASP A 245 -6.05 11.28 5.97
CA ASP A 245 -5.08 11.22 7.07
C ASP A 245 -3.89 10.34 6.69
N LEU A 246 -2.68 10.83 6.88
CA LEU A 246 -1.43 10.18 6.48
C LEU A 246 -0.52 9.96 7.70
N ALA A 247 -0.34 8.70 8.08
CA ALA A 247 0.62 8.30 9.10
C ALA A 247 1.98 7.99 8.45
N VAL A 248 3.02 8.71 8.85
CA VAL A 248 4.36 8.65 8.25
C VAL A 248 5.32 7.92 9.17
N TYR A 249 6.07 6.97 8.63
CA TYR A 249 7.06 6.18 9.38
C TYR A 249 8.46 6.42 8.80
N PRO A 250 9.23 7.37 9.34
CA PRO A 250 10.64 7.53 8.99
C PRO A 250 11.47 6.33 9.43
N ASP A 251 12.63 6.15 8.79
CA ASP A 251 13.70 5.35 9.38
C ASP A 251 14.24 6.02 10.66
N LYS A 252 15.09 5.29 11.37
CA LYS A 252 15.65 5.76 12.65
C LYS A 252 16.49 7.04 12.47
N GLU A 253 17.20 7.13 11.38
CA GLU A 253 18.11 8.25 11.04
C GLU A 253 17.32 9.52 10.71
N THR A 254 16.25 9.39 9.95
CA THR A 254 15.38 10.51 9.50
C THR A 254 14.43 11.02 10.59
N LEU A 255 14.14 10.23 11.63
CA LEU A 255 13.09 10.55 12.62
C LEU A 255 13.24 11.95 13.22
N ALA A 256 14.43 12.32 13.64
CA ALA A 256 14.66 13.62 14.29
C ALA A 256 14.41 14.81 13.33
N ALA A 257 14.80 14.67 12.07
CA ALA A 257 14.55 15.68 11.03
C ALA A 257 13.06 15.73 10.66
N ALA A 258 12.39 14.58 10.60
CA ALA A 258 10.96 14.50 10.35
C ALA A 258 10.15 15.17 11.48
N GLU A 259 10.49 14.94 12.74
CA GLU A 259 9.85 15.62 13.88
C GLU A 259 9.98 17.14 13.82
N GLN A 260 11.14 17.63 13.42
CA GLN A 260 11.37 19.07 13.27
C GLN A 260 10.54 19.68 12.12
N GLN A 261 10.37 18.96 11.03
CA GLN A 261 9.79 19.49 9.79
C GLN A 261 8.29 19.19 9.64
N ILE A 262 7.81 18.07 10.14
CA ILE A 262 6.42 17.59 10.01
C ILE A 262 5.65 17.86 11.30
N GLY A 263 6.22 17.56 12.46
CA GLY A 263 5.61 17.70 13.77
C GLY A 263 5.98 16.54 14.68
N MET A 264 5.92 16.77 15.99
CA MET A 264 6.21 15.75 17.00
C MET A 264 5.19 14.63 16.97
N TYR A 265 5.60 13.40 17.32
CA TYR A 265 4.72 12.22 17.38
C TYR A 265 3.46 12.47 18.25
N GLU A 266 3.61 13.10 19.40
CA GLU A 266 2.52 13.33 20.35
C GLU A 266 1.52 14.40 19.91
N THR A 267 1.85 15.25 18.92
CA THR A 267 0.97 16.37 18.50
C THR A 267 -0.21 15.92 17.64
N GLY A 268 -0.25 14.65 17.21
CA GLY A 268 -1.26 14.13 16.31
C GLY A 268 -1.12 14.66 14.89
N TYR A 269 -2.25 14.75 14.17
CA TYR A 269 -2.25 15.22 12.78
C TYR A 269 -2.07 16.74 12.69
N HIS A 270 -1.07 17.15 11.89
CA HIS A 270 -0.93 18.51 11.40
C HIS A 270 -1.23 18.51 9.90
N ARG A 271 -2.32 19.18 9.49
CA ARG A 271 -2.76 19.23 8.08
C ARG A 271 -2.84 17.83 7.45
N HIS A 272 -3.46 16.89 8.15
CA HIS A 272 -3.60 15.48 7.77
C HIS A 272 -2.29 14.67 7.75
N VAL A 273 -1.16 15.17 8.21
CA VAL A 273 0.09 14.41 8.35
C VAL A 273 0.45 14.26 9.82
N ARG A 274 0.86 13.08 10.24
CA ARG A 274 1.47 12.83 11.54
C ARG A 274 2.62 11.84 11.44
N ILE A 275 3.57 11.91 12.35
CA ILE A 275 4.55 10.83 12.53
C ILE A 275 3.86 9.67 13.23
N GLY A 276 3.96 8.47 12.65
CA GLY A 276 3.41 7.22 13.18
C GLY A 276 4.39 6.45 14.07
N GLY A 277 5.70 6.59 13.81
CA GLY A 277 6.74 5.85 14.52
C GLY A 277 7.99 5.66 13.67
N ILE A 278 8.71 4.55 13.88
CA ILE A 278 9.94 4.18 13.16
C ILE A 278 9.67 2.96 12.27
N LYS A 279 10.21 2.94 11.06
CA LYS A 279 10.23 1.79 10.15
C LYS A 279 11.60 1.13 10.11
N ILE A 280 11.61 -0.22 10.15
CA ILE A 280 12.80 -1.04 9.87
C ILE A 280 12.46 -2.16 8.88
N PHE A 281 13.50 -2.72 8.24
CA PHE A 281 13.39 -3.84 7.30
C PHE A 281 14.28 -4.99 7.76
N LEU A 282 13.70 -6.19 7.92
CA LEU A 282 14.45 -7.34 8.40
C LEU A 282 14.72 -8.40 7.33
N ASP A 283 13.96 -8.41 6.23
CA ASP A 283 14.18 -9.34 5.13
C ASP A 283 13.63 -8.83 3.79
N GLY A 284 13.69 -9.65 2.75
CA GLY A 284 13.13 -9.39 1.44
C GLY A 284 11.75 -10.02 1.23
N SER A 285 11.46 -10.44 -0.02
CA SER A 285 10.14 -10.93 -0.45
C SER A 285 10.11 -12.44 -0.67
N PRO A 286 9.02 -13.15 -0.32
CA PRO A 286 8.94 -14.60 -0.48
C PRO A 286 8.81 -15.03 -1.95
N GLN A 287 8.16 -14.24 -2.80
CA GLN A 287 8.08 -14.51 -4.25
C GLN A 287 9.44 -14.35 -4.94
N GLY A 288 10.29 -13.45 -4.45
CA GLY A 288 11.66 -13.24 -4.90
C GLY A 288 12.69 -14.17 -4.24
N ARG A 289 12.25 -15.08 -3.35
CA ARG A 289 13.12 -16.00 -2.58
C ARG A 289 14.16 -15.28 -1.70
N THR A 290 13.87 -14.05 -1.27
CA THR A 290 14.73 -13.25 -0.39
C THR A 290 14.16 -13.08 1.01
N ALA A 291 12.92 -13.53 1.26
CA ALA A 291 12.36 -13.62 2.60
C ALA A 291 13.20 -14.59 3.46
N TRP A 292 13.53 -14.18 4.68
CA TRP A 292 14.41 -14.98 5.56
C TRP A 292 13.62 -16.03 6.32
N MET A 293 13.89 -17.30 5.98
CA MET A 293 13.15 -18.47 6.44
C MET A 293 13.96 -19.31 7.42
N THR A 294 13.30 -19.97 8.36
CA THR A 294 13.94 -20.96 9.24
C THR A 294 14.28 -22.26 8.51
N GLU A 295 13.52 -22.59 7.44
CA GLU A 295 13.75 -23.75 6.60
C GLU A 295 14.13 -23.35 5.18
N PRO A 296 14.96 -24.16 4.46
CA PRO A 296 15.34 -23.86 3.07
C PRO A 296 14.13 -23.71 2.13
N TYR A 297 14.31 -22.93 1.08
CA TYR A 297 13.38 -22.89 -0.05
C TYR A 297 13.30 -24.26 -0.72
N GLN A 298 12.16 -24.58 -1.32
CA GLN A 298 11.95 -25.86 -1.99
C GLN A 298 12.97 -26.07 -3.10
N GLY A 299 13.58 -27.25 -3.11
CA GLY A 299 14.65 -27.62 -4.07
C GLY A 299 16.04 -27.12 -3.70
N GLU A 300 16.19 -26.36 -2.62
CA GLU A 300 17.49 -25.91 -2.10
C GLU A 300 17.92 -26.75 -0.90
N LYS A 301 19.24 -26.89 -0.73
CA LYS A 301 19.80 -27.62 0.41
C LYS A 301 19.88 -26.73 1.66
N ASP A 302 20.41 -25.52 1.49
CA ASP A 302 20.75 -24.63 2.62
C ASP A 302 20.24 -23.19 2.43
N TYR A 303 19.81 -22.80 1.23
CA TYR A 303 19.39 -21.44 0.94
C TYR A 303 18.03 -21.13 1.57
N ARG A 304 17.99 -20.09 2.44
CA ARG A 304 16.83 -19.71 3.25
C ARG A 304 16.43 -18.24 3.10
N GLY A 305 16.92 -17.53 2.06
CA GLY A 305 16.90 -16.07 2.04
C GLY A 305 17.91 -15.51 3.04
N TYR A 306 17.74 -14.27 3.44
CA TYR A 306 18.69 -13.60 4.35
C TYR A 306 18.03 -12.47 5.13
N GLY A 307 18.54 -12.23 6.34
CA GLY A 307 18.24 -11.04 7.12
C GLY A 307 18.99 -9.82 6.60
N THR A 308 18.40 -8.65 6.70
CA THR A 308 18.97 -7.38 6.23
C THR A 308 19.55 -6.53 7.35
N MET A 309 19.26 -6.86 8.61
CA MET A 309 19.76 -6.17 9.80
C MET A 309 20.35 -7.18 10.78
N THR A 310 21.37 -6.77 11.52
CA THR A 310 21.88 -7.55 12.66
C THR A 310 20.97 -7.41 13.87
N ASP A 311 21.10 -8.31 14.85
CA ASP A 311 20.34 -8.22 16.13
C ASP A 311 20.65 -6.91 16.86
N GLU A 312 21.92 -6.45 16.79
CA GLU A 312 22.37 -5.19 17.39
C GLU A 312 21.66 -3.99 16.77
N ASP A 313 21.48 -3.97 15.44
CA ASP A 313 20.80 -2.88 14.73
C ASP A 313 19.30 -2.88 15.07
N VAL A 314 18.66 -4.05 15.12
CA VAL A 314 17.25 -4.19 15.49
C VAL A 314 17.04 -3.75 16.96
N LEU A 315 17.91 -4.17 17.87
CA LEU A 315 17.88 -3.76 19.28
C LEU A 315 18.08 -2.25 19.41
N ALA A 316 19.00 -1.65 18.65
CA ALA A 316 19.22 -0.21 18.66
C ALA A 316 17.97 0.59 18.20
N ALA A 317 17.26 0.10 17.16
CA ALA A 317 16.02 0.71 16.70
C ALA A 317 14.89 0.58 17.73
N LEU A 318 14.75 -0.59 18.34
CA LEU A 318 13.76 -0.85 19.39
C LEU A 318 14.01 0.01 20.64
N LYS A 319 15.27 0.15 21.08
CA LYS A 319 15.64 1.01 22.20
C LYS A 319 15.38 2.48 21.90
N GLU A 320 15.65 2.95 20.68
CA GLU A 320 15.32 4.31 20.28
C GLU A 320 13.80 4.53 20.26
N ALA A 321 13.01 3.57 19.75
CA ALA A 321 11.55 3.62 19.82
C ALA A 321 11.04 3.68 21.28
N GLY A 322 11.58 2.85 22.17
CA GLY A 322 11.23 2.84 23.60
C GLY A 322 11.61 4.14 24.31
N LYS A 323 12.81 4.67 24.04
CA LYS A 323 13.29 5.93 24.59
C LYS A 323 12.44 7.13 24.17
N ARG A 324 12.06 7.19 22.88
CA ARG A 324 11.21 8.24 22.32
C ARG A 324 9.71 8.02 22.53
N LYS A 325 9.33 6.84 23.00
CA LYS A 325 7.92 6.41 23.15
C LYS A 325 7.13 6.47 21.84
N VAL A 326 7.76 6.07 20.75
CA VAL A 326 7.12 6.00 19.43
C VAL A 326 6.92 4.55 19.01
N GLN A 327 5.93 4.28 18.18
CA GLN A 327 5.70 2.95 17.61
C GLN A 327 6.87 2.52 16.71
N ILE A 328 7.09 1.22 16.58
CA ILE A 328 8.01 0.64 15.59
C ILE A 328 7.26 -0.33 14.71
N ILE A 329 7.48 -0.26 13.40
CA ILE A 329 6.94 -1.19 12.43
C ILE A 329 8.09 -1.88 11.68
N ALA A 330 8.04 -3.20 11.59
CA ALA A 330 9.12 -4.02 11.05
C ALA A 330 8.63 -4.84 9.85
N HIS A 331 9.27 -4.69 8.70
CA HIS A 331 9.06 -5.55 7.55
C HIS A 331 9.60 -6.95 7.87
N CYS A 332 8.74 -7.93 7.95
CA CYS A 332 9.06 -9.33 8.23
C CYS A 332 8.17 -10.24 7.38
N ASN A 333 8.68 -10.73 6.27
CA ASN A 333 7.99 -11.72 5.44
C ASN A 333 8.24 -13.15 5.92
N GLY A 334 9.50 -13.50 6.18
CA GLY A 334 9.90 -14.81 6.63
C GLY A 334 9.70 -15.03 8.13
N ASP A 335 9.56 -16.28 8.50
CA ASP A 335 9.42 -16.70 9.90
C ASP A 335 10.69 -16.47 10.71
N ALA A 336 11.89 -16.53 10.12
CA ALA A 336 13.14 -16.19 10.80
C ALA A 336 13.25 -14.68 11.06
N ALA A 337 12.81 -13.83 10.13
CA ALA A 337 12.75 -12.38 10.33
C ALA A 337 11.78 -12.01 11.45
N ALA A 338 10.59 -12.65 11.48
CA ALA A 338 9.64 -12.48 12.57
C ALA A 338 10.22 -12.94 13.93
N GLU A 339 10.97 -14.05 13.95
CA GLU A 339 11.64 -14.54 15.16
C GLU A 339 12.68 -13.54 15.66
N GLN A 340 13.56 -13.06 14.79
CA GLN A 340 14.55 -12.02 15.12
C GLN A 340 13.88 -10.78 15.75
N PHE A 341 12.82 -10.28 15.11
CA PHE A 341 12.10 -9.11 15.63
C PHE A 341 11.54 -9.36 17.04
N LEU A 342 10.87 -10.49 17.24
CA LEU A 342 10.25 -10.83 18.53
C LEU A 342 11.29 -11.10 19.63
N ASP A 343 12.41 -11.74 19.31
CA ASP A 343 13.49 -12.00 20.27
C ASP A 343 14.19 -10.70 20.67
N CYS A 344 14.41 -9.80 19.72
CA CYS A 344 14.98 -8.48 20.01
C CYS A 344 13.97 -7.60 20.79
N LEU A 345 12.68 -7.67 20.48
CA LEU A 345 11.63 -6.94 21.19
C LEU A 345 11.54 -7.39 22.66
N GLU A 346 11.58 -8.70 22.93
CA GLU A 346 11.58 -9.26 24.27
C GLU A 346 12.80 -8.79 25.09
N LYS A 347 13.99 -8.76 24.48
CA LYS A 347 15.21 -8.23 25.10
C LYS A 347 15.10 -6.72 25.38
N ALA A 348 14.59 -5.94 24.41
CA ALA A 348 14.45 -4.50 24.55
C ALA A 348 13.39 -4.10 25.59
N GLU A 349 12.30 -4.89 25.74
CA GLU A 349 11.24 -4.66 26.72
C GLU A 349 11.77 -4.74 28.16
N GLN A 350 12.79 -5.55 28.42
CA GLN A 350 13.41 -5.61 29.76
C GLN A 350 13.99 -4.26 30.21
N GLU A 351 14.44 -3.44 29.28
CA GLU A 351 14.96 -2.09 29.54
C GLU A 351 13.88 -1.02 29.35
N TYR A 352 13.02 -1.19 28.34
CA TYR A 352 11.97 -0.23 27.94
C TYR A 352 10.58 -0.91 27.96
N THR A 353 10.00 -1.09 29.15
CA THR A 353 8.69 -1.76 29.33
C THR A 353 7.55 -1.08 28.58
N VAL A 354 7.71 0.19 28.20
CA VAL A 354 6.74 0.95 27.41
C VAL A 354 6.51 0.34 26.01
N LEU A 355 7.51 -0.39 25.47
CA LEU A 355 7.43 -0.99 24.14
C LEU A 355 6.18 -1.85 23.95
N LYS A 356 5.79 -2.61 24.98
CA LYS A 356 4.57 -3.42 24.97
C LYS A 356 3.30 -2.60 24.71
N THR A 357 3.24 -1.36 25.18
CA THR A 357 2.08 -0.46 25.00
C THR A 357 2.16 0.34 23.72
N LEU A 358 3.31 0.37 23.06
CA LEU A 358 3.52 1.05 21.78
C LEU A 358 3.06 0.24 20.56
N ARG A 359 2.47 -0.92 20.79
CA ARG A 359 1.88 -1.79 19.73
C ARG A 359 2.87 -2.00 18.56
N PRO A 360 4.06 -2.60 18.78
CA PRO A 360 5.00 -2.88 17.71
C PRO A 360 4.32 -3.68 16.61
N VAL A 361 4.62 -3.39 15.33
CA VAL A 361 3.91 -4.03 14.21
C VAL A 361 4.84 -4.92 13.40
N VAL A 362 4.46 -6.19 13.24
CA VAL A 362 5.03 -7.10 12.24
C VAL A 362 4.32 -6.84 10.91
N ILE A 363 4.99 -6.15 9.99
CA ILE A 363 4.44 -5.88 8.64
C ILE A 363 4.64 -7.11 7.77
N HIS A 364 3.63 -7.45 7.01
CA HIS A 364 3.41 -8.63 6.19
C HIS A 364 3.13 -9.88 7.00
N GLY A 365 3.99 -10.28 7.94
CA GLY A 365 3.83 -11.51 8.71
C GLY A 365 3.55 -12.73 7.83
N GLN A 366 4.11 -12.72 6.60
CA GLN A 366 3.65 -13.57 5.49
C GLN A 366 3.78 -15.04 5.83
N PHE A 367 4.93 -15.42 6.41
CA PHE A 367 5.22 -16.77 6.89
C PHE A 367 5.35 -16.84 8.42
N MET A 368 4.87 -15.84 9.15
CA MET A 368 4.85 -15.89 10.61
C MET A 368 4.11 -17.15 11.08
N ARG A 369 4.82 -17.97 11.88
CA ARG A 369 4.29 -19.26 12.33
C ARG A 369 3.26 -19.08 13.45
N PRO A 370 2.27 -20.00 13.57
CA PRO A 370 1.29 -19.97 14.66
C PRO A 370 1.92 -20.03 16.06
N ASP A 371 3.08 -20.71 16.23
CA ASP A 371 3.80 -20.79 17.51
C ASP A 371 4.46 -19.46 17.94
N GLN A 372 4.73 -18.56 17.00
CA GLN A 372 5.27 -17.22 17.29
C GLN A 372 4.18 -16.21 17.73
N MET A 373 2.92 -16.47 17.40
CA MET A 373 1.80 -15.52 17.65
C MET A 373 1.50 -15.29 19.14
N PRO A 374 1.51 -16.30 20.02
CA PRO A 374 1.36 -16.07 21.47
C PRO A 374 2.44 -15.16 22.03
N LYS A 375 3.71 -15.38 21.65
CA LYS A 375 4.83 -14.51 22.05
C LYS A 375 4.64 -13.08 21.56
N ALA A 376 4.28 -12.89 20.30
CA ALA A 376 4.00 -11.57 19.74
C ALA A 376 2.87 -10.85 20.48
N LYS A 377 1.78 -11.55 20.78
CA LYS A 377 0.67 -11.02 21.59
C LYS A 377 1.11 -10.61 23.00
N ASP A 378 1.88 -11.46 23.68
CA ASP A 378 2.36 -11.18 25.03
C ASP A 378 3.29 -9.96 25.08
N LEU A 379 4.03 -9.70 23.98
CA LEU A 379 4.85 -8.51 23.77
C LEU A 379 4.05 -7.29 23.27
N GLY A 380 2.72 -7.39 23.17
CA GLY A 380 1.85 -6.29 22.72
C GLY A 380 1.94 -5.98 21.22
N ALA A 381 2.51 -6.89 20.43
CA ALA A 381 2.65 -6.69 19.00
C ALA A 381 1.33 -6.86 18.24
N VAL A 382 1.23 -6.19 17.10
CA VAL A 382 0.18 -6.32 16.09
C VAL A 382 0.79 -6.96 14.86
N VAL A 383 0.06 -7.80 14.13
CA VAL A 383 0.49 -8.26 12.81
C VAL A 383 -0.36 -7.63 11.72
N SER A 384 0.27 -7.06 10.71
CA SER A 384 -0.41 -6.53 9.53
C SER A 384 -0.18 -7.49 8.36
N PHE A 385 -1.19 -8.24 7.97
CA PHE A 385 -1.08 -9.26 6.91
C PHE A 385 -1.32 -8.69 5.52
N PHE A 386 -0.53 -9.15 4.55
CA PHE A 386 -0.75 -8.92 3.13
C PHE A 386 -1.48 -10.13 2.50
N THR A 387 -2.77 -10.26 2.79
CA THR A 387 -3.55 -11.46 2.41
C THR A 387 -3.69 -11.66 0.90
N ALA A 388 -3.56 -10.61 0.09
CA ALA A 388 -3.63 -10.69 -1.36
C ALA A 388 -2.47 -11.46 -2.00
N HIS A 389 -1.38 -11.76 -1.24
CA HIS A 389 -0.36 -12.72 -1.68
C HIS A 389 -0.94 -14.08 -2.08
N THR A 390 -2.04 -14.51 -1.47
CA THR A 390 -2.72 -15.76 -1.86
C THR A 390 -3.16 -15.76 -3.32
N TRP A 391 -3.65 -14.61 -3.82
CA TRP A 391 -4.12 -14.47 -5.19
C TRP A 391 -2.99 -14.13 -6.16
N TYR A 392 -2.15 -13.16 -5.83
CA TYR A 392 -1.15 -12.64 -6.77
C TYR A 392 0.06 -13.56 -6.93
N TRP A 393 0.51 -14.18 -5.84
CA TRP A 393 1.73 -15.01 -5.82
C TRP A 393 1.53 -16.39 -5.19
N GLY A 394 0.29 -16.79 -4.89
CA GLY A 394 0.02 -18.08 -4.25
C GLY A 394 0.59 -19.27 -5.00
N ASP A 395 0.49 -19.28 -6.33
CA ASP A 395 1.06 -20.34 -7.17
C ASP A 395 2.60 -20.35 -7.13
N VAL A 396 3.23 -19.17 -7.07
CA VAL A 396 4.69 -19.02 -6.89
C VAL A 396 5.12 -19.50 -5.50
N HIS A 397 4.31 -19.21 -4.47
CA HIS A 397 4.59 -19.70 -3.12
C HIS A 397 4.52 -21.23 -3.03
N VAL A 398 3.61 -21.89 -3.75
CA VAL A 398 3.59 -23.34 -3.85
C VAL A 398 4.89 -23.88 -4.47
N GLN A 399 5.41 -23.21 -5.49
CA GLN A 399 6.71 -23.57 -6.11
C GLN A 399 7.88 -23.33 -5.16
N ASN A 400 7.90 -22.21 -4.45
CA ASN A 400 9.02 -21.80 -3.59
C ASN A 400 9.09 -22.56 -2.26
N PHE A 401 7.94 -23.03 -1.74
CA PHE A 401 7.84 -23.56 -0.37
C PHE A 401 7.18 -24.93 -0.28
N GLY A 402 6.58 -25.42 -1.36
CA GLY A 402 5.66 -26.56 -1.34
C GLY A 402 4.28 -26.20 -0.81
N LEU A 403 3.29 -27.05 -1.11
CA LEU A 403 1.89 -26.76 -0.79
C LEU A 403 1.66 -26.61 0.73
N GLU A 404 2.29 -27.43 1.56
CA GLU A 404 2.08 -27.39 3.02
C GLU A 404 2.51 -26.06 3.63
N ARG A 405 3.74 -25.60 3.36
CA ARG A 405 4.23 -24.32 3.87
C ARG A 405 3.49 -23.14 3.24
N ALA A 406 3.26 -23.16 1.92
CA ALA A 406 2.50 -22.14 1.21
C ALA A 406 1.06 -21.99 1.76
N SER A 407 0.47 -23.05 2.27
CA SER A 407 -0.87 -23.02 2.88
C SER A 407 -0.92 -22.25 4.19
N ARG A 408 0.22 -21.96 4.83
CA ARG A 408 0.31 -21.21 6.09
C ARG A 408 0.49 -19.71 5.91
N ILE A 409 0.64 -19.21 4.67
CA ILE A 409 0.85 -17.78 4.45
C ILE A 409 -0.31 -16.94 5.02
N SER A 410 0.00 -15.77 5.56
CA SER A 410 -0.99 -14.84 6.15
C SER A 410 -1.97 -15.59 7.06
N ALA A 411 -1.50 -16.19 8.14
CA ALA A 411 -2.25 -17.11 9.00
C ALA A 411 -3.27 -16.38 9.89
N ALA A 412 -4.23 -15.69 9.27
CA ALA A 412 -5.19 -14.82 9.96
C ALA A 412 -6.14 -15.58 10.92
N ALA A 413 -6.54 -16.83 10.61
CA ALA A 413 -7.37 -17.61 11.53
C ALA A 413 -6.59 -18.03 12.77
N SER A 414 -5.29 -18.31 12.65
CA SER A 414 -4.43 -18.58 13.81
C SER A 414 -4.27 -17.35 14.70
N ALA A 415 -4.07 -16.16 14.12
CA ALA A 415 -4.02 -14.89 14.84
C ALA A 415 -5.35 -14.63 15.58
N LEU A 416 -6.48 -14.83 14.91
CA LEU A 416 -7.82 -14.70 15.51
C LEU A 416 -8.01 -15.68 16.68
N ALA A 417 -7.64 -16.94 16.49
CA ALA A 417 -7.80 -17.98 17.51
C ALA A 417 -6.99 -17.72 18.79
N CYS A 418 -5.78 -17.17 18.67
CA CYS A 418 -4.99 -16.80 19.85
C CYS A 418 -5.34 -15.41 20.42
N GLY A 419 -6.26 -14.68 19.76
CA GLY A 419 -6.65 -13.32 20.16
C GLY A 419 -5.54 -12.30 19.96
N MET A 420 -4.67 -12.52 18.99
CA MET A 420 -3.66 -11.55 18.57
C MET A 420 -4.31 -10.45 17.72
N PRO A 421 -4.09 -9.17 17.97
CA PRO A 421 -4.56 -8.10 17.12
C PRO A 421 -3.93 -8.20 15.71
N PHE A 422 -4.74 -8.09 14.69
CA PHE A 422 -4.24 -8.09 13.30
C PHE A 422 -4.98 -7.10 12.42
N THR A 423 -4.30 -6.65 11.38
CA THR A 423 -4.79 -5.74 10.35
C THR A 423 -4.51 -6.31 8.97
N PHE A 424 -5.09 -5.69 7.94
CA PHE A 424 -4.79 -6.01 6.54
C PHE A 424 -4.33 -4.78 5.78
N HIS A 425 -3.47 -5.00 4.78
CA HIS A 425 -2.95 -4.00 3.87
C HIS A 425 -2.73 -4.58 2.46
N GLN A 426 -2.39 -3.72 1.51
CA GLN A 426 -2.02 -4.08 0.13
C GLN A 426 -0.62 -3.68 -0.26
N ASP A 427 0.08 -2.94 0.61
CA ASP A 427 1.44 -2.47 0.33
C ASP A 427 1.52 -1.65 -0.98
N ALA A 428 0.51 -0.81 -1.23
CA ALA A 428 0.48 -0.01 -2.45
C ALA A 428 1.76 0.85 -2.61
N PRO A 429 2.39 0.86 -3.80
CA PRO A 429 1.89 0.45 -5.11
C PRO A 429 2.18 -1.00 -5.53
N VAL A 430 2.61 -1.89 -4.62
CA VAL A 430 2.87 -3.30 -4.95
C VAL A 430 1.63 -3.94 -5.61
N ILE A 431 0.45 -3.69 -5.05
CA ILE A 431 -0.84 -3.87 -5.71
C ILE A 431 -1.73 -2.65 -5.45
N ARG A 432 -2.87 -2.56 -6.18
CA ARG A 432 -3.87 -1.50 -5.95
C ARG A 432 -4.41 -1.58 -4.53
N PRO A 433 -4.75 -0.44 -3.90
CA PRO A 433 -5.25 -0.39 -2.51
C PRO A 433 -6.72 -0.84 -2.39
N ASP A 434 -7.08 -2.00 -2.95
CA ASP A 434 -8.43 -2.54 -2.96
C ASP A 434 -8.70 -3.37 -1.70
N MET A 435 -9.34 -2.74 -0.70
CA MET A 435 -9.70 -3.39 0.57
C MET A 435 -10.71 -4.52 0.40
N LEU A 436 -11.61 -4.43 -0.59
CA LEU A 436 -12.58 -5.50 -0.85
C LEU A 436 -11.92 -6.74 -1.47
N GLU A 437 -10.89 -6.56 -2.31
CA GLU A 437 -10.08 -7.67 -2.81
C GLU A 437 -9.25 -8.30 -1.68
N THR A 438 -8.68 -7.49 -0.79
CA THR A 438 -7.95 -7.98 0.39
C THR A 438 -8.83 -8.82 1.31
N ILE A 439 -10.05 -8.34 1.61
CA ILE A 439 -11.07 -9.11 2.34
C ILE A 439 -11.41 -10.39 1.60
N TRP A 440 -11.63 -10.30 0.28
CA TRP A 440 -11.92 -11.48 -0.56
C TRP A 440 -10.80 -12.53 -0.47
N CYS A 441 -9.53 -12.10 -0.52
CA CYS A 441 -8.39 -13.00 -0.37
C CYS A 441 -8.36 -13.69 0.99
N ALA A 442 -8.60 -12.97 2.07
CA ALA A 442 -8.61 -13.52 3.43
C ALA A 442 -9.72 -14.58 3.65
N VAL A 443 -10.90 -14.36 3.06
CA VAL A 443 -12.06 -15.26 3.27
C VAL A 443 -12.14 -16.42 2.28
N ASN A 444 -11.48 -16.34 1.11
CA ASN A 444 -11.48 -17.38 0.08
C ASN A 444 -10.15 -18.14 -0.03
N ARG A 445 -9.01 -17.46 0.10
CA ARG A 445 -7.65 -18.01 0.05
C ARG A 445 -7.38 -18.83 -1.23
N ARG A 446 -7.76 -18.26 -2.38
CA ARG A 446 -7.57 -18.90 -3.70
C ARG A 446 -6.41 -18.27 -4.45
N THR A 447 -5.63 -19.11 -5.14
CA THR A 447 -4.64 -18.67 -6.12
C THR A 447 -5.29 -18.41 -7.48
N LYS A 448 -4.55 -17.80 -8.41
CA LYS A 448 -4.99 -17.59 -9.81
C LYS A 448 -5.31 -18.93 -10.52
N ASN A 449 -4.55 -19.98 -10.21
CA ASN A 449 -4.77 -21.33 -10.75
C ASN A 449 -5.84 -22.13 -9.99
N GLY A 450 -6.54 -21.52 -9.02
CA GLY A 450 -7.67 -22.12 -8.30
C GLY A 450 -7.29 -22.98 -7.10
N ILE A 451 -6.02 -23.06 -6.72
CA ILE A 451 -5.58 -23.77 -5.51
C ILE A 451 -6.10 -23.01 -4.29
N VAL A 452 -6.58 -23.74 -3.29
CA VAL A 452 -6.94 -23.17 -1.98
C VAL A 452 -5.76 -23.35 -1.04
N LEU A 453 -5.18 -22.22 -0.61
CA LEU A 453 -4.03 -22.21 0.31
C LEU A 453 -4.51 -22.13 1.75
N GLY A 454 -4.51 -23.27 2.46
CA GLY A 454 -4.88 -23.35 3.87
C GLY A 454 -6.33 -22.95 4.11
N ALA A 455 -7.27 -23.80 3.78
CA ALA A 455 -8.71 -23.54 3.98
C ALA A 455 -9.07 -23.28 5.46
N ASP A 456 -8.29 -23.83 6.39
CA ASP A 456 -8.35 -23.63 7.83
C ASP A 456 -7.94 -22.22 8.27
N GLN A 457 -7.19 -21.50 7.43
CA GLN A 457 -6.79 -20.11 7.68
C GLN A 457 -7.76 -19.06 7.14
N ARG A 458 -8.91 -19.47 6.62
CA ARG A 458 -10.01 -18.57 6.27
C ARG A 458 -10.63 -17.96 7.52
N ILE A 459 -10.98 -16.68 7.45
CA ILE A 459 -11.68 -15.98 8.52
C ILE A 459 -13.10 -15.56 8.09
N PRO A 460 -14.01 -15.30 9.03
CA PRO A 460 -15.31 -14.70 8.74
C PRO A 460 -15.17 -13.31 8.11
N VAL A 461 -16.09 -12.95 7.22
CA VAL A 461 -16.12 -11.62 6.56
C VAL A 461 -16.14 -10.48 7.59
N TRP A 462 -16.87 -10.66 8.69
CA TRP A 462 -16.93 -9.68 9.80
C TRP A 462 -15.54 -9.36 10.37
N GLU A 463 -14.73 -10.38 10.64
CA GLU A 463 -13.38 -10.20 11.19
C GLU A 463 -12.43 -9.58 10.14
N ALA A 464 -12.63 -9.90 8.86
CA ALA A 464 -11.89 -9.28 7.76
C ALA A 464 -12.23 -7.79 7.59
N LEU A 465 -13.51 -7.42 7.76
CA LEU A 465 -13.94 -6.00 7.78
C LEU A 465 -13.32 -5.24 8.96
N LYS A 466 -13.27 -5.85 10.15
CA LYS A 466 -12.59 -5.26 11.32
C LYS A 466 -11.12 -5.00 11.05
N ALA A 467 -10.44 -5.89 10.34
CA ALA A 467 -9.02 -5.77 10.04
C ALA A 467 -8.66 -4.55 9.17
N VAL A 468 -9.61 -4.02 8.40
CA VAL A 468 -9.45 -2.82 7.56
C VAL A 468 -10.21 -1.60 8.10
N THR A 469 -10.73 -1.67 9.32
CA THR A 469 -11.48 -0.60 9.99
C THR A 469 -11.00 -0.44 11.43
N ILE A 470 -11.73 -0.98 12.41
CA ILE A 470 -11.46 -0.75 13.84
C ILE A 470 -10.10 -1.31 14.28
N ASN A 471 -9.66 -2.46 13.76
CA ASN A 471 -8.35 -3.01 14.12
C ASN A 471 -7.22 -2.16 13.51
N ALA A 472 -7.40 -1.63 12.28
CA ALA A 472 -6.44 -0.74 11.67
C ALA A 472 -6.39 0.61 12.42
N ALA A 473 -7.53 1.12 12.90
CA ALA A 473 -7.56 2.26 13.81
C ALA A 473 -6.80 1.96 15.11
N TYR A 474 -6.98 0.75 15.68
CA TYR A 474 -6.23 0.32 16.86
C TYR A 474 -4.71 0.29 16.59
N GLN A 475 -4.26 -0.20 15.43
CA GLN A 475 -2.83 -0.15 15.09
C GLN A 475 -2.28 1.27 15.14
N TYR A 476 -3.08 2.27 14.76
CA TYR A 476 -2.71 3.67 14.73
C TYR A 476 -3.02 4.44 16.03
N PHE A 477 -3.48 3.81 17.10
CA PHE A 477 -3.94 4.46 18.34
C PHE A 477 -5.11 5.44 18.13
N GLU A 478 -5.99 5.12 17.18
CA GLU A 478 -7.10 5.99 16.77
C GLU A 478 -8.47 5.32 16.93
N GLU A 479 -8.54 4.17 17.58
CA GLU A 479 -9.78 3.43 17.80
C GLU A 479 -10.87 4.22 18.53
N ASP A 480 -10.48 5.21 19.33
CA ASP A 480 -11.43 6.11 20.00
C ASP A 480 -11.93 7.25 19.10
N GLN A 481 -11.31 7.44 17.92
CA GLN A 481 -11.61 8.54 17.02
C GLN A 481 -12.20 8.10 15.68
N LYS A 482 -11.87 6.91 15.18
CA LYS A 482 -12.30 6.38 13.87
C LYS A 482 -12.36 4.84 13.86
N GLY A 483 -12.67 4.25 12.72
CA GLY A 483 -12.69 2.78 12.53
C GLY A 483 -13.99 2.10 12.93
N SER A 484 -14.93 2.82 13.58
CA SER A 484 -16.31 2.38 13.81
C SER A 484 -17.27 3.55 13.77
N ILE A 485 -18.56 3.26 13.55
CA ILE A 485 -19.63 4.28 13.54
C ILE A 485 -20.23 4.38 14.93
N THR A 486 -19.68 5.28 15.75
CA THR A 486 -20.04 5.49 17.14
C THR A 486 -20.12 6.98 17.45
N PRO A 487 -21.09 7.46 18.26
CA PRO A 487 -21.15 8.87 18.64
C PRO A 487 -19.84 9.37 19.25
N GLY A 488 -19.39 10.55 18.81
CA GLY A 488 -18.13 11.17 19.19
C GLY A 488 -16.96 10.89 18.24
N LYS A 489 -17.01 9.82 17.45
CA LYS A 489 -15.99 9.50 16.43
C LYS A 489 -16.13 10.40 15.19
N ARG A 490 -15.13 10.37 14.33
CA ARG A 490 -15.13 11.10 13.06
C ARG A 490 -16.17 10.54 12.10
N ALA A 491 -16.75 11.41 11.31
CA ALA A 491 -17.69 11.05 10.25
C ALA A 491 -16.93 10.65 8.98
N ASP A 492 -16.15 9.56 9.10
CA ASP A 492 -15.40 8.92 8.02
C ASP A 492 -16.17 7.66 7.59
N PHE A 493 -16.72 7.66 6.37
CA PHE A 493 -17.59 6.58 5.90
C PHE A 493 -17.22 6.12 4.50
N VAL A 494 -17.54 4.86 4.20
CA VAL A 494 -17.58 4.31 2.84
C VAL A 494 -19.00 3.79 2.55
N ILE A 495 -19.52 4.12 1.38
CA ILE A 495 -20.80 3.61 0.88
C ILE A 495 -20.53 2.60 -0.22
N LEU A 496 -21.01 1.38 -0.02
CA LEU A 496 -20.83 0.24 -0.92
C LEU A 496 -22.11 -0.09 -1.67
N SER A 497 -21.98 -0.61 -2.89
CA SER A 497 -23.12 -1.03 -3.72
C SER A 497 -23.89 -2.22 -3.14
N GLU A 498 -23.26 -3.08 -2.36
CA GLU A 498 -23.83 -4.30 -1.78
C GLU A 498 -23.24 -4.54 -0.38
N ASN A 499 -23.95 -5.34 0.45
CA ASN A 499 -23.47 -5.70 1.78
C ASN A 499 -22.47 -6.86 1.72
N PRO A 500 -21.20 -6.68 2.14
CA PRO A 500 -20.20 -7.75 2.15
C PRO A 500 -20.57 -8.96 3.00
N LEU A 501 -21.45 -8.80 3.99
CA LEU A 501 -21.93 -9.88 4.86
C LEU A 501 -23.05 -10.71 4.22
N GLU A 502 -23.75 -10.18 3.22
CA GLU A 502 -24.93 -10.79 2.61
C GLU A 502 -24.62 -11.40 1.22
N VAL A 503 -23.61 -10.90 0.52
CA VAL A 503 -23.21 -11.47 -0.78
C VAL A 503 -22.46 -12.79 -0.63
N PRO A 504 -22.49 -13.68 -1.63
CA PRO A 504 -21.59 -14.83 -1.69
C PRO A 504 -20.12 -14.38 -1.59
N LYS A 505 -19.30 -15.11 -0.83
CA LYS A 505 -17.90 -14.75 -0.54
C LYS A 505 -17.04 -14.51 -1.79
N ASP A 506 -17.32 -15.23 -2.88
CA ASP A 506 -16.63 -15.08 -4.16
C ASP A 506 -16.96 -13.78 -4.88
N ARG A 507 -18.07 -13.10 -4.52
CA ARG A 507 -18.51 -11.83 -5.09
C ARG A 507 -17.98 -10.60 -4.36
N ILE A 508 -17.42 -10.73 -3.16
CA ILE A 508 -16.99 -9.57 -2.33
C ILE A 508 -16.11 -8.60 -3.13
N ARG A 509 -15.14 -9.09 -3.90
CA ARG A 509 -14.27 -8.24 -4.74
C ARG A 509 -14.97 -7.56 -5.93
N LYS A 510 -16.26 -7.86 -6.18
CA LYS A 510 -17.08 -7.22 -7.21
C LYS A 510 -17.95 -6.09 -6.67
N ILE A 511 -18.03 -5.96 -5.36
CA ILE A 511 -18.70 -4.85 -4.70
C ILE A 511 -17.96 -3.56 -5.07
N ARG A 512 -18.73 -2.52 -5.38
CA ARG A 512 -18.17 -1.22 -5.78
C ARG A 512 -18.26 -0.24 -4.62
N VAL A 513 -17.20 0.53 -4.42
CA VAL A 513 -17.25 1.76 -3.62
C VAL A 513 -18.00 2.80 -4.43
N LEU A 514 -19.06 3.33 -3.88
CA LEU A 514 -19.91 4.35 -4.50
C LEU A 514 -19.54 5.75 -4.02
N GLU A 515 -19.24 5.90 -2.73
CA GLU A 515 -18.86 7.17 -2.14
C GLU A 515 -17.89 6.95 -0.97
N THR A 516 -16.95 7.86 -0.81
CA THR A 516 -16.04 7.92 0.34
C THR A 516 -16.19 9.30 0.98
N ILE A 517 -16.46 9.29 2.27
CA ILE A 517 -16.71 10.48 3.07
C ILE A 517 -15.61 10.58 4.12
N LYS A 518 -14.93 11.72 4.17
CA LYS A 518 -13.88 12.02 5.14
C LYS A 518 -14.25 13.29 5.90
N ASP A 519 -14.26 13.21 7.23
CA ASP A 519 -14.65 14.34 8.09
C ASP A 519 -16.03 14.95 7.72
N GLY A 520 -16.97 14.10 7.26
CA GLY A 520 -18.30 14.50 6.85
C GLY A 520 -18.43 15.08 5.44
N GLU A 521 -17.33 15.21 4.72
CA GLU A 521 -17.30 15.71 3.34
C GLU A 521 -17.05 14.57 2.35
N SER A 522 -17.79 14.56 1.23
CA SER A 522 -17.59 13.60 0.14
C SER A 522 -16.28 13.90 -0.58
N ILE A 523 -15.30 12.99 -0.50
CA ILE A 523 -14.00 13.12 -1.17
C ILE A 523 -13.89 12.29 -2.44
N PHE A 524 -14.79 11.35 -2.63
CA PHE A 524 -14.95 10.55 -3.84
C PHE A 524 -16.43 10.16 -4.00
N ARG A 525 -16.94 10.30 -5.23
CA ARG A 525 -18.24 9.79 -5.63
C ARG A 525 -18.15 9.19 -7.02
N ARG A 526 -18.59 7.96 -7.15
CA ARG A 526 -18.62 7.26 -8.45
C ARG A 526 -19.78 7.75 -9.28
N GLU A 527 -19.48 8.24 -10.47
CA GLU A 527 -20.50 8.53 -11.48
C GLU A 527 -21.08 7.21 -12.00
N TYR A 528 -22.39 7.20 -12.28
CA TYR A 528 -23.14 6.01 -12.74
C TYR A 528 -23.03 5.82 -14.25
#